data_fa1bbbf3d79d158ff064797c34127c8a
#
_entry.id   fa1bbbf3d79d158ff064797c34127c8a
#
_cell.length_a   1.000
_cell.length_b   1.000
_cell.length_c   1.000
_cell.angle_alpha   90.00
_cell.angle_beta   90.00
_cell.angle_gamma   90.00
#
_symmetry.space_group_name_H-M   'P 1'
#
loop_
_entity.id
_entity.type
_entity.pdbx_description
1 polymer ?
#
loop_
_entity_poly.entity_id
_entity_poly.type
_entity_poly.pdbx_seq_one_letter_code
_entity_poly.pdbx_strand_id
1 'polypeptide(L)'
;MNNLKTQLKLIGIALCLFAVTAVQAEILPYVKVREVTDLQVVGQEARVRKLPILIMFSIRDCPYCDVVREEFLKPMLRSGDYTDRVIMLELYSDSYARVRDFNGELISAGELIHRYKAGFAPTVVFLDSQGNEQAERLIGITTRDFYGGFLDESIDESLQRVRDTAIN
;
A
#
# COMPACT_ATOMS: atom_id res chain seq x y z
N MET A 1 -5.98 -43.31 52.24
CA MET A 1 -6.12 -41.86 52.23
C MET A 1 -4.96 -41.15 51.50
N ASN A 2 -3.78 -41.75 51.34
CA ASN A 2 -2.64 -41.07 50.66
C ASN A 2 -2.72 -41.02 49.10
N ASN A 3 -3.36 -42.02 48.47
CA ASN A 3 -3.43 -42.10 47.03
C ASN A 3 -4.32 -41.01 46.38
N LEU A 4 -5.38 -40.57 47.08
CA LEU A 4 -6.28 -39.56 46.53
C LEU A 4 -5.61 -38.18 46.48
N LYS A 5 -4.81 -37.82 47.48
CA LYS A 5 -4.06 -36.53 47.49
C LYS A 5 -2.95 -36.50 46.46
N THR A 6 -2.33 -37.64 46.16
CA THR A 6 -1.28 -37.77 45.13
C THR A 6 -1.91 -37.70 43.74
N GLN A 7 -3.06 -38.32 43.52
CA GLN A 7 -3.78 -38.25 42.24
C GLN A 7 -4.28 -36.82 41.95
N LEU A 8 -4.82 -36.12 42.99
CA LEU A 8 -5.23 -34.71 42.80
C LEU A 8 -4.06 -33.77 42.44
N LYS A 9 -2.87 -33.99 43.01
CA LYS A 9 -1.68 -33.23 42.71
C LYS A 9 -1.18 -33.46 41.27
N LEU A 10 -1.23 -34.72 40.80
CA LEU A 10 -0.83 -35.07 39.43
C LEU A 10 -1.80 -34.51 38.39
N ILE A 11 -3.11 -34.50 38.68
CA ILE A 11 -4.12 -33.90 37.81
C ILE A 11 -3.95 -32.37 37.75
N GLY A 12 -3.65 -31.71 38.88
CA GLY A 12 -3.39 -30.27 38.92
C GLY A 12 -2.16 -29.86 38.11
N ILE A 13 -1.08 -30.64 38.14
CA ILE A 13 0.14 -30.41 37.37
C ILE A 13 -0.11 -30.66 35.88
N ALA A 14 -0.87 -31.67 35.49
CA ALA A 14 -1.24 -31.94 34.12
C ALA A 14 -2.13 -30.84 33.52
N LEU A 15 -3.05 -30.27 34.31
CA LEU A 15 -3.92 -29.16 33.87
C LEU A 15 -3.13 -27.86 33.66
N CYS A 16 -2.09 -27.58 34.48
CA CYS A 16 -1.23 -26.41 34.30
C CYS A 16 -0.32 -26.54 33.07
N LEU A 17 0.05 -27.74 32.64
CA LEU A 17 0.88 -27.96 31.46
C LEU A 17 0.11 -27.77 30.14
N PHE A 18 -1.22 -27.91 30.15
CA PHE A 18 -2.06 -27.69 28.97
C PHE A 18 -2.40 -26.23 28.71
N ALA A 19 -2.13 -25.31 29.64
CA ALA A 19 -2.47 -23.87 29.51
C ALA A 19 -1.38 -23.03 28.83
N VAL A 20 -0.25 -23.62 28.40
CA VAL A 20 0.72 -22.95 27.53
C VAL A 20 0.24 -23.08 26.09
N THR A 21 -0.86 -22.42 25.78
CA THR A 21 -1.17 -22.11 24.39
C THR A 21 -0.04 -21.22 23.89
N ALA A 22 0.81 -21.78 23.05
CA ALA A 22 1.83 -21.01 22.35
C ALA A 22 1.12 -19.87 21.59
N VAL A 23 1.30 -18.64 22.08
CA VAL A 23 1.01 -17.45 21.28
C VAL A 23 2.03 -17.51 20.14
N GLN A 24 1.64 -18.14 19.04
CA GLN A 24 2.39 -18.05 17.80
C GLN A 24 2.27 -16.60 17.36
N ALA A 25 3.35 -15.84 17.51
CA ALA A 25 3.47 -14.56 16.85
C ALA A 25 3.35 -14.83 15.34
N GLU A 26 2.23 -14.42 14.76
CA GLU A 26 2.01 -14.52 13.34
C GLU A 26 3.02 -13.60 12.66
N ILE A 27 4.02 -14.22 12.01
CA ILE A 27 5.01 -13.46 11.24
C ILE A 27 4.29 -12.96 9.99
N LEU A 28 3.90 -11.68 10.00
CA LEU A 28 3.29 -11.05 8.85
C LEU A 28 4.23 -11.14 7.63
N PRO A 29 3.72 -11.49 6.45
CA PRO A 29 4.53 -11.58 5.24
C PRO A 29 5.17 -10.23 4.94
N TYR A 30 6.46 -10.27 4.58
CA TYR A 30 7.18 -9.08 4.14
C TYR A 30 6.61 -8.60 2.80
N VAL A 31 6.15 -7.35 2.77
CA VAL A 31 5.71 -6.68 1.55
C VAL A 31 6.45 -5.37 1.37
N LYS A 32 6.73 -5.02 0.12
CA LYS A 32 7.33 -3.74 -0.27
C LYS A 32 6.41 -3.05 -1.28
N VAL A 33 6.18 -1.75 -1.10
CA VAL A 33 5.56 -0.94 -2.15
C VAL A 33 6.52 -0.89 -3.34
N ARG A 34 6.02 -1.20 -4.54
CA ARG A 34 6.84 -1.26 -5.76
C ARG A 34 7.33 0.15 -6.13
N GLU A 35 8.63 0.31 -6.34
CA GLU A 35 9.18 1.58 -6.79
C GLU A 35 8.87 1.82 -8.28
N VAL A 36 8.62 3.08 -8.63
CA VAL A 36 8.41 3.49 -10.01
C VAL A 36 9.75 3.40 -10.76
N THR A 37 9.76 2.61 -11.84
CA THR A 37 10.90 2.50 -12.77
C THR A 37 10.44 2.67 -14.22
N ASP A 38 9.29 2.11 -14.57
CA ASP A 38 8.74 2.10 -15.91
C ASP A 38 7.20 2.22 -15.85
N LEU A 39 6.68 3.43 -16.08
CA LEU A 39 5.23 3.69 -16.07
C LEU A 39 4.55 3.23 -17.37
N GLN A 40 5.29 3.03 -18.47
CA GLN A 40 4.71 2.47 -19.68
C GLN A 40 4.28 1.02 -19.47
N VAL A 41 5.14 0.22 -18.83
CA VAL A 41 4.81 -1.17 -18.46
C VAL A 41 3.68 -1.23 -17.44
N VAL A 42 3.71 -0.36 -16.44
CA VAL A 42 2.65 -0.27 -15.43
C VAL A 42 1.33 0.16 -16.05
N GLY A 43 1.34 1.13 -16.98
CA GLY A 43 0.15 1.56 -17.71
C GLY A 43 -0.45 0.42 -18.55
N GLN A 44 0.39 -0.41 -19.18
CA GLN A 44 -0.09 -1.61 -19.89
C GLN A 44 -0.72 -2.62 -18.92
N GLU A 45 -0.09 -2.89 -17.77
CA GLU A 45 -0.65 -3.72 -16.70
C GLU A 45 -2.03 -3.19 -16.25
N ALA A 46 -2.11 -1.89 -15.94
CA ALA A 46 -3.31 -1.20 -15.50
C ALA A 46 -4.45 -1.31 -16.53
N ARG A 47 -4.13 -1.13 -17.81
CA ARG A 47 -5.09 -1.26 -18.92
C ARG A 47 -5.67 -2.67 -19.02
N VAL A 48 -4.80 -3.69 -18.98
CA VAL A 48 -5.23 -5.10 -19.11
C VAL A 48 -6.11 -5.50 -17.92
N ARG A 49 -5.73 -5.07 -16.71
CA ARG A 49 -6.45 -5.41 -15.48
C ARG A 49 -7.63 -4.49 -15.17
N LYS A 50 -7.77 -3.38 -15.92
CA LYS A 50 -8.76 -2.31 -15.67
C LYS A 50 -8.67 -1.78 -14.24
N LEU A 51 -7.45 -1.44 -13.81
CA LEU A 51 -7.15 -0.94 -12.48
C LEU A 51 -6.58 0.48 -12.54
N PRO A 52 -6.87 1.33 -11.56
CA PRO A 52 -6.14 2.57 -11.34
C PRO A 52 -4.74 2.29 -10.82
N ILE A 53 -3.87 3.28 -10.96
CA ILE A 53 -2.51 3.30 -10.44
C ILE A 53 -2.45 4.34 -9.34
N LEU A 54 -2.09 3.92 -8.13
CA LEU A 54 -1.76 4.80 -7.02
C LEU A 54 -0.25 5.03 -7.02
N ILE A 55 0.20 6.29 -7.07
CA ILE A 55 1.61 6.64 -6.90
C ILE A 55 1.76 7.55 -5.69
N MET A 56 2.52 7.09 -4.68
CA MET A 56 2.96 7.92 -3.59
C MET A 56 4.30 8.59 -3.95
N PHE A 57 4.30 9.91 -4.05
CA PHE A 57 5.52 10.72 -4.13
C PHE A 57 6.07 10.93 -2.73
N SER A 58 7.27 10.44 -2.49
CA SER A 58 7.97 10.48 -1.19
C SER A 58 9.38 11.06 -1.33
N ILE A 59 10.00 11.35 -0.22
CA ILE A 59 11.44 11.64 -0.11
C ILE A 59 12.06 10.71 0.93
N ARG A 60 13.40 10.54 0.89
CA ARG A 60 14.10 9.80 1.93
C ARG A 60 14.01 10.53 3.27
N ASP A 61 14.12 9.79 4.36
CA ASP A 61 14.09 10.33 5.72
C ASP A 61 12.83 11.19 6.02
N CYS A 62 11.67 10.81 5.48
CA CYS A 62 10.39 11.49 5.62
C CYS A 62 9.47 10.72 6.59
N PRO A 63 9.32 11.15 7.85
CA PRO A 63 8.48 10.43 8.82
C PRO A 63 7.02 10.28 8.39
N TYR A 64 6.45 11.29 7.74
CA TYR A 64 5.06 11.22 7.24
C TYR A 64 4.91 10.27 6.05
N CYS A 65 5.94 10.16 5.18
CA CYS A 65 5.96 9.18 4.11
C CYS A 65 6.04 7.75 4.68
N ASP A 66 6.82 7.56 5.75
CA ASP A 66 6.90 6.29 6.46
C ASP A 66 5.54 5.90 7.06
N VAL A 67 4.80 6.85 7.65
CA VAL A 67 3.44 6.58 8.16
C VAL A 67 2.54 6.10 7.02
N VAL A 68 2.49 6.78 5.86
CA VAL A 68 1.66 6.33 4.73
C VAL A 68 2.08 4.94 4.26
N ARG A 69 3.38 4.70 4.11
CA ARG A 69 3.92 3.42 3.65
C ARG A 69 3.64 2.28 4.61
N GLU A 70 3.99 2.46 5.90
CA GLU A 70 4.00 1.37 6.87
C GLU A 70 2.60 1.10 7.45
N GLU A 71 1.78 2.13 7.66
CA GLU A 71 0.50 2.00 8.35
C GLU A 71 -0.69 1.85 7.40
N PHE A 72 -0.53 2.24 6.12
CA PHE A 72 -1.61 2.16 5.14
C PHE A 72 -1.25 1.29 3.94
N LEU A 73 -0.27 1.66 3.12
CA LEU A 73 -0.02 0.95 1.86
C LEU A 73 0.45 -0.50 2.07
N LYS A 74 1.36 -0.75 3.01
CA LYS A 74 1.81 -2.13 3.29
C LYS A 74 0.71 -3.02 3.89
N PRO A 75 -0.13 -2.59 4.85
CA PRO A 75 -1.31 -3.34 5.27
C PRO A 75 -2.28 -3.64 4.14
N MET A 76 -2.58 -2.66 3.28
CA MET A 76 -3.41 -2.87 2.09
C MET A 76 -2.83 -3.95 1.16
N LEU A 77 -1.52 -3.92 0.92
CA LEU A 77 -0.84 -4.95 0.12
C LEU A 77 -0.87 -6.34 0.78
N ARG A 78 -0.76 -6.41 2.13
CA ARG A 78 -0.78 -7.68 2.87
C ARG A 78 -2.15 -8.32 2.93
N SER A 79 -3.22 -7.53 3.02
CA SER A 79 -4.58 -8.05 3.11
C SER A 79 -4.99 -8.83 1.87
N GLY A 80 -4.42 -8.49 0.70
CA GLY A 80 -4.83 -9.04 -0.58
C GLY A 80 -6.11 -8.44 -1.16
N ASP A 81 -6.89 -7.69 -0.37
CA ASP A 81 -8.18 -7.11 -0.76
C ASP A 81 -8.03 -6.05 -1.87
N TYR A 82 -6.84 -5.46 -1.98
CA TYR A 82 -6.53 -4.42 -2.96
C TYR A 82 -5.93 -4.96 -4.26
N THR A 83 -5.67 -6.26 -4.35
CA THR A 83 -5.02 -6.88 -5.52
C THR A 83 -5.77 -6.56 -6.81
N ASP A 84 -7.10 -6.60 -6.80
CA ASP A 84 -7.95 -6.31 -7.96
C ASP A 84 -8.66 -4.95 -7.87
N ARG A 85 -8.12 -4.04 -7.05
CA ARG A 85 -8.64 -2.67 -6.87
C ARG A 85 -7.68 -1.59 -7.35
N VAL A 86 -6.36 -1.75 -7.13
CA VAL A 86 -5.36 -0.72 -7.44
C VAL A 86 -3.96 -1.30 -7.59
N ILE A 87 -3.13 -0.68 -8.44
CA ILE A 87 -1.70 -0.93 -8.52
C ILE A 87 -0.98 0.13 -7.70
N MET A 88 -0.28 -0.27 -6.63
CA MET A 88 0.38 0.66 -5.70
C MET A 88 1.86 0.80 -5.99
N LEU A 89 2.32 2.04 -6.14
CA LEU A 89 3.69 2.42 -6.45
C LEU A 89 4.19 3.52 -5.51
N GLU A 90 5.50 3.63 -5.39
CA GLU A 90 6.19 4.72 -4.71
C GLU A 90 7.28 5.30 -5.61
N LEU A 91 7.39 6.63 -5.66
CA LEU A 91 8.46 7.37 -6.31
C LEU A 91 9.18 8.24 -5.28
N TYR A 92 10.49 8.01 -5.14
CA TYR A 92 11.35 8.90 -4.34
C TYR A 92 11.73 10.13 -5.16
N SER A 93 11.21 11.28 -4.79
CA SER A 93 11.38 12.54 -5.50
C SER A 93 12.78 13.14 -5.39
N ASP A 94 13.54 12.74 -4.36
CA ASP A 94 14.95 13.07 -4.17
C ASP A 94 15.91 12.07 -4.84
N SER A 95 15.36 11.19 -5.69
CA SER A 95 16.13 10.22 -6.44
C SER A 95 16.70 10.85 -7.73
N TYR A 96 17.96 10.55 -8.03
CA TYR A 96 18.57 10.85 -9.33
C TYR A 96 18.19 9.82 -10.41
N ALA A 97 17.38 8.82 -10.08
CA ALA A 97 16.96 7.80 -11.02
C ALA A 97 16.12 8.40 -12.16
N ARG A 98 16.32 7.85 -13.35
CA ARG A 98 15.45 8.13 -14.49
C ARG A 98 14.33 7.10 -14.54
N VAL A 99 13.14 7.55 -14.92
CA VAL A 99 11.92 6.75 -14.98
C VAL A 99 11.42 6.79 -16.42
N ARG A 100 10.94 5.68 -16.93
CA ARG A 100 10.19 5.70 -18.19
C ARG A 100 8.75 6.16 -17.89
N ASP A 101 8.30 7.21 -18.55
CA ASP A 101 6.94 7.72 -18.38
C ASP A 101 5.88 6.88 -19.14
N PHE A 102 4.62 7.26 -19.04
CA PHE A 102 3.51 6.55 -19.72
C PHE A 102 3.63 6.53 -21.25
N ASN A 103 4.34 7.51 -21.86
CA ASN A 103 4.57 7.58 -23.30
C ASN A 103 5.83 6.83 -23.75
N GLY A 104 6.59 6.26 -22.80
CA GLY A 104 7.84 5.56 -23.05
C GLY A 104 9.06 6.46 -23.05
N GLU A 105 8.93 7.76 -22.73
CA GLU A 105 10.02 8.70 -22.65
C GLU A 105 10.79 8.53 -21.34
N LEU A 106 12.12 8.61 -21.38
CA LEU A 106 12.98 8.48 -20.21
C LEU A 106 13.20 9.86 -19.58
N ILE A 107 12.50 10.12 -18.48
CA ILE A 107 12.51 11.40 -17.76
C ILE A 107 13.12 11.28 -16.37
N SER A 108 13.44 12.40 -15.73
CA SER A 108 13.88 12.44 -14.33
C SER A 108 12.68 12.33 -13.36
N ALA A 109 12.93 11.89 -12.12
CA ALA A 109 11.93 11.95 -11.07
C ALA A 109 11.40 13.38 -10.86
N GLY A 110 12.26 14.41 -10.99
CA GLY A 110 11.88 15.81 -10.86
C GLY A 110 10.88 16.27 -11.94
N GLU A 111 11.03 15.82 -13.19
CA GLU A 111 10.05 16.10 -14.26
C GLU A 111 8.69 15.46 -13.96
N LEU A 112 8.68 14.24 -13.42
CA LEU A 112 7.44 13.57 -13.03
C LEU A 112 6.74 14.31 -11.90
N ILE A 113 7.50 14.74 -10.87
CA ILE A 113 6.99 15.57 -9.78
C ILE A 113 6.37 16.87 -10.29
N HIS A 114 7.05 17.55 -11.20
CA HIS A 114 6.55 18.79 -11.81
C HIS A 114 5.25 18.54 -12.58
N ARG A 115 5.18 17.46 -13.36
CA ARG A 115 3.99 17.08 -14.13
C ARG A 115 2.77 16.85 -13.23
N TYR A 116 2.95 16.15 -12.13
CA TYR A 116 1.88 15.88 -11.16
C TYR A 116 1.78 16.92 -10.04
N LYS A 117 2.54 18.02 -10.08
CA LYS A 117 2.56 19.06 -9.03
C LYS A 117 2.71 18.47 -7.63
N ALA A 118 3.52 17.42 -7.51
CA ALA A 118 3.75 16.65 -6.29
C ALA A 118 5.00 17.12 -5.53
N GLY A 119 5.18 18.44 -5.42
CA GLY A 119 6.34 19.04 -4.74
C GLY A 119 6.30 18.95 -3.21
N PHE A 120 5.23 18.45 -2.63
CA PHE A 120 5.09 18.20 -1.20
C PHE A 120 5.05 16.69 -0.94
N ALA A 121 5.80 16.21 0.07
CA ALA A 121 5.85 14.79 0.40
C ALA A 121 5.21 14.51 1.78
N PRO A 122 4.40 13.45 1.94
CA PRO A 122 3.90 12.60 0.89
C PRO A 122 2.79 13.26 0.06
N THR A 123 2.77 13.00 -1.25
CA THR A 123 1.60 13.26 -2.11
C THR A 123 1.20 11.94 -2.77
N VAL A 124 -0.07 11.57 -2.67
CA VAL A 124 -0.62 10.38 -3.33
C VAL A 124 -1.53 10.82 -4.46
N VAL A 125 -1.29 10.29 -5.67
CA VAL A 125 -2.13 10.52 -6.85
C VAL A 125 -2.72 9.21 -7.35
N PHE A 126 -3.88 9.29 -7.99
CA PHE A 126 -4.63 8.16 -8.51
C PHE A 126 -4.81 8.35 -10.02
N LEU A 127 -4.23 7.46 -10.81
CA LEU A 127 -4.07 7.63 -12.25
C LEU A 127 -4.74 6.50 -13.04
N ASP A 128 -5.13 6.80 -14.27
CA ASP A 128 -5.48 5.76 -15.25
C ASP A 128 -4.22 5.16 -15.92
N SER A 129 -4.43 4.28 -16.89
CA SER A 129 -3.37 3.62 -17.66
C SER A 129 -2.57 4.57 -18.58
N GLN A 130 -2.98 5.81 -18.71
CA GLN A 130 -2.33 6.84 -19.53
C GLN A 130 -1.69 7.94 -18.67
N GLY A 131 -1.87 7.88 -17.35
CA GLY A 131 -1.35 8.84 -16.39
C GLY A 131 -2.27 10.05 -16.14
N ASN A 132 -3.56 9.97 -16.48
CA ASN A 132 -4.53 11.01 -16.14
C ASN A 132 -5.09 10.78 -14.75
N GLU A 133 -5.24 11.85 -13.95
CA GLU A 133 -5.80 11.75 -12.60
C GLU A 133 -7.28 11.36 -12.62
N GLN A 134 -7.65 10.41 -11.77
CA GLN A 134 -8.98 9.82 -11.68
C GLN A 134 -9.73 10.15 -10.39
N ALA A 135 -9.02 10.60 -9.34
CA ALA A 135 -9.61 11.07 -8.09
C ALA A 135 -8.78 12.22 -7.52
N GLU A 136 -9.32 12.87 -6.49
CA GLU A 136 -8.61 13.92 -5.77
C GLU A 136 -7.36 13.33 -5.12
N ARG A 137 -6.24 14.06 -5.28
CA ARG A 137 -4.96 13.67 -4.68
C ARG A 137 -4.94 13.93 -3.18
N LEU A 138 -4.22 13.11 -2.44
CA LEU A 138 -4.00 13.32 -1.01
C LEU A 138 -2.63 13.99 -0.81
N ILE A 139 -2.61 15.17 -0.17
CA ILE A 139 -1.39 15.93 0.09
C ILE A 139 -1.10 15.93 1.59
N GLY A 140 0.04 15.37 1.98
CA GLY A 140 0.41 15.21 3.39
C GLY A 140 -0.49 14.23 4.13
N ILE A 141 -0.43 14.29 5.47
CA ILE A 141 -1.35 13.60 6.36
C ILE A 141 -2.00 14.65 7.26
N THR A 142 -3.22 15.05 6.94
CA THR A 142 -3.94 16.06 7.73
C THR A 142 -4.67 15.43 8.92
N THR A 143 -5.23 14.23 8.74
CA THR A 143 -6.01 13.52 9.76
C THR A 143 -5.69 12.03 9.68
N ARG A 144 -4.72 11.58 10.47
CA ARG A 144 -4.18 10.20 10.43
C ARG A 144 -5.27 9.14 10.61
N ASP A 145 -6.18 9.35 11.56
CA ASP A 145 -7.22 8.36 11.89
C ASP A 145 -8.21 8.12 10.74
N PHE A 146 -8.37 9.09 9.83
CA PHE A 146 -9.25 8.99 8.67
C PHE A 146 -8.51 8.76 7.35
N TYR A 147 -7.18 8.78 7.36
CA TYR A 147 -6.39 8.72 6.13
C TYR A 147 -6.63 7.43 5.32
N GLY A 148 -6.81 6.30 6.00
CA GLY A 148 -7.18 5.03 5.36
C GLY A 148 -8.52 5.12 4.62
N GLY A 149 -9.50 5.80 5.20
CA GLY A 149 -10.81 6.04 4.55
C GLY A 149 -10.68 6.90 3.30
N PHE A 150 -9.87 7.95 3.33
CA PHE A 150 -9.61 8.79 2.14
C PHE A 150 -8.89 8.03 1.03
N LEU A 151 -7.94 7.13 1.39
CA LEU A 151 -7.32 6.24 0.41
C LEU A 151 -8.34 5.31 -0.24
N ASP A 152 -9.21 4.67 0.56
CA ASP A 152 -10.24 3.76 0.08
C ASP A 152 -11.23 4.47 -0.86
N GLU A 153 -11.72 5.63 -0.46
CA GLU A 153 -12.65 6.44 -1.26
C GLU A 153 -12.04 6.82 -2.62
N SER A 154 -10.80 7.33 -2.61
CA SER A 154 -10.11 7.73 -3.84
C SER A 154 -9.76 6.53 -4.74
N ILE A 155 -9.45 5.37 -4.15
CA ILE A 155 -9.23 4.11 -4.90
C ILE A 155 -10.53 3.68 -5.56
N ASP A 156 -11.65 3.66 -4.83
CA ASP A 156 -12.94 3.23 -5.36
C ASP A 156 -13.46 4.17 -6.46
N GLU A 157 -13.37 5.48 -6.25
CA GLU A 157 -13.69 6.48 -7.27
C GLU A 157 -12.86 6.26 -8.56
N SER A 158 -11.56 6.10 -8.40
CA SER A 158 -10.65 5.88 -9.53
C SER A 158 -10.94 4.57 -10.25
N LEU A 159 -11.21 3.50 -9.50
CA LEU A 159 -11.53 2.19 -10.06
C LEU A 159 -12.82 2.23 -10.87
N GLN A 160 -13.85 2.90 -10.37
CA GLN A 160 -15.10 3.08 -11.09
C GLN A 160 -14.86 3.83 -12.40
N ARG A 161 -14.17 4.98 -12.37
CA ARG A 161 -13.89 5.79 -13.57
C ARG A 161 -13.08 5.03 -14.62
N VAL A 162 -12.05 4.30 -14.21
CA VAL A 162 -11.24 3.48 -15.12
C VAL A 162 -12.07 2.38 -15.79
N ARG A 163 -12.98 1.75 -15.05
CA ARG A 163 -13.85 0.70 -15.59
C ARG A 163 -14.93 1.25 -16.52
N ASP A 164 -15.52 2.38 -16.19
CA ASP A 164 -16.54 3.04 -17.01
C ASP A 164 -15.96 3.51 -18.37
N THR A 165 -14.72 4.06 -18.34
CA THR A 165 -14.02 4.46 -19.58
C THR A 165 -13.64 3.26 -20.46
N ALA A 166 -13.43 2.08 -19.89
CA ALA A 166 -13.08 0.87 -20.64
C ALA A 166 -14.29 0.16 -21.30
N ILE A 167 -15.52 0.63 -21.06
CA ILE A 167 -16.76 0.09 -21.63
C ILE A 167 -17.21 0.88 -22.86
N ASN A 168 -16.79 2.15 -22.97
CA ASN A 168 -17.12 3.05 -24.08
C ASN A 168 -16.02 3.02 -25.18
#